data_a8b13ec7c26477382e6925d3763357e7
#
_entry.id   a8b13ec7c26477382e6925d3763357e7
#
_cell.length_a   1.000
_cell.length_b   1.000
_cell.length_c   1.000
_cell.angle_alpha   90.00
_cell.angle_beta   90.00
_cell.angle_gamma   90.00
#
_symmetry.space_group_name_H-M   'P 1'
#
loop_
_entity.id
_entity.type
_entity.pdbx_description
1 polymer ?
#
loop_
_entity_poly.entity_id
_entity_poly.type
_entity_poly.pdbx_seq_one_letter_code
_entity_poly.pdbx_strand_id
1 'polypeptide(L)'
;SMGGYIALAFYRLFPHRVKSLVLVSTRAAADSPEARANRELTIQAAGEKGVRFIAESMAGRLLSAQTMRLQPHLNQELIELMSHNSLRAVQGDLDGMKVRPDSSPMLSSFLVPVLIIHGTEDTIVPLSEAQQMQSLIPQAQLCAIPEAAHLPNVEQTQSFNHCLRA
;
A
#
# COMPACT_ATOMS: atom_id res chain seq x y z
N SER A 1 1.95 -0.56 0.05
CA SER A 1 0.71 -0.95 -0.60
C SER A 1 0.91 -2.21 -1.43
N MET A 2 0.77 -2.16 -2.76
CA MET A 2 0.97 -3.32 -3.65
C MET A 2 2.32 -4.02 -3.43
N GLY A 3 3.40 -3.27 -3.20
CA GLY A 3 4.69 -3.85 -2.84
C GLY A 3 4.63 -4.78 -1.60
N GLY A 4 3.76 -4.47 -0.64
CA GLY A 4 3.49 -5.34 0.49
C GLY A 4 2.84 -6.66 0.09
N TYR A 5 1.89 -6.66 -0.86
CA TYR A 5 1.30 -7.89 -1.40
C TYR A 5 2.35 -8.78 -2.07
N ILE A 6 3.27 -8.14 -2.81
CA ILE A 6 4.39 -8.83 -3.47
C ILE A 6 5.35 -9.40 -2.41
N ALA A 7 5.69 -8.63 -1.38
CA ALA A 7 6.56 -9.07 -0.29
C ALA A 7 5.97 -10.26 0.48
N LEU A 8 4.66 -10.24 0.77
CA LEU A 8 3.95 -11.34 1.41
C LEU A 8 3.92 -12.59 0.50
N ALA A 9 3.68 -12.43 -0.79
CA ALA A 9 3.73 -13.53 -1.77
C ALA A 9 5.16 -14.10 -1.88
N PHE A 10 6.18 -13.24 -1.88
CA PHE A 10 7.58 -13.65 -1.91
C PHE A 10 7.95 -14.44 -0.64
N TYR A 11 7.55 -13.97 0.54
CA TYR A 11 7.79 -14.67 1.79
C TYR A 11 7.13 -16.06 1.80
N ARG A 12 5.90 -16.18 1.30
CA ARG A 12 5.20 -17.47 1.18
C ARG A 12 5.95 -18.47 0.32
N LEU A 13 6.54 -18.00 -0.80
CA LEU A 13 7.23 -18.87 -1.75
C LEU A 13 8.69 -19.16 -1.35
N PHE A 14 9.34 -18.18 -0.71
CA PHE A 14 10.78 -18.22 -0.44
C PHE A 14 11.14 -17.73 0.98
N PRO A 15 10.54 -18.32 2.05
CA PRO A 15 10.74 -17.80 3.42
C PRO A 15 12.23 -17.77 3.83
N HIS A 16 13.04 -18.73 3.39
CA HIS A 16 14.47 -18.80 3.70
C HIS A 16 15.32 -17.70 3.03
N ARG A 17 14.75 -16.97 2.08
CA ARG A 17 15.43 -15.87 1.37
C ARG A 17 15.17 -14.52 2.05
N VAL A 18 14.29 -14.46 3.03
CA VAL A 18 13.89 -13.22 3.72
C VAL A 18 14.50 -13.20 5.10
N LYS A 19 15.21 -12.11 5.43
CA LYS A 19 15.82 -11.89 6.74
C LYS A 19 14.95 -11.00 7.65
N SER A 20 14.22 -10.07 7.05
CA SER A 20 13.28 -9.17 7.73
C SER A 20 12.31 -8.61 6.71
N LEU A 21 11.19 -8.05 7.17
CA LEU A 21 10.18 -7.39 6.34
C LEU A 21 9.87 -5.99 6.88
N VAL A 22 9.74 -5.04 5.96
CA VAL A 22 9.11 -3.75 6.25
C VAL A 22 7.86 -3.64 5.38
N LEU A 23 6.71 -3.56 6.02
CA LEU A 23 5.40 -3.48 5.37
C LEU A 23 4.83 -2.07 5.52
N VAL A 24 4.69 -1.34 4.41
CA VAL A 24 4.26 0.06 4.43
C VAL A 24 2.90 0.22 3.76
N SER A 25 1.94 0.81 4.47
CA SER A 25 0.61 1.17 3.94
C SER A 25 -0.03 0.00 3.16
N THR A 26 -0.05 -1.18 3.76
CA THR A 26 -0.50 -2.42 3.11
C THR A 26 -1.36 -3.25 4.04
N ARG A 27 -1.93 -4.33 3.53
CA ARG A 27 -2.72 -5.31 4.27
C ARG A 27 -2.44 -6.73 3.79
N ALA A 28 -2.74 -7.72 4.62
CA ALA A 28 -2.59 -9.13 4.29
C ALA A 28 -3.84 -9.72 3.63
N ALA A 29 -5.02 -9.21 3.96
CA ALA A 29 -6.30 -9.73 3.48
C ALA A 29 -6.43 -9.65 1.94
N ALA A 30 -7.10 -10.64 1.35
CA ALA A 30 -7.54 -10.58 -0.04
C ALA A 30 -8.53 -9.43 -0.27
N ASP A 31 -8.74 -9.06 -1.53
CA ASP A 31 -9.80 -8.12 -1.87
C ASP A 31 -11.19 -8.71 -1.59
N SER A 32 -12.06 -7.89 -0.99
CA SER A 32 -13.48 -8.21 -0.89
C SER A 32 -14.14 -8.28 -2.28
N PRO A 33 -15.34 -8.86 -2.40
CA PRO A 33 -16.08 -8.85 -3.67
C PRO A 33 -16.24 -7.44 -4.25
N GLU A 34 -16.55 -6.43 -3.41
CA GLU A 34 -16.69 -5.03 -3.82
C GLU A 34 -15.35 -4.45 -4.28
N ALA A 35 -14.25 -4.75 -3.58
CA ALA A 35 -12.93 -4.29 -3.97
C ALA A 35 -12.51 -4.89 -5.33
N ARG A 36 -12.82 -6.16 -5.57
CA ARG A 36 -12.59 -6.82 -6.87
C ARG A 36 -13.41 -6.18 -8.00
N ALA A 37 -14.69 -5.90 -7.74
CA ALA A 37 -15.56 -5.22 -8.70
C ALA A 37 -15.03 -3.81 -9.03
N ASN A 38 -14.59 -3.07 -8.00
CA ASN A 38 -13.99 -1.74 -8.20
C ASN A 38 -12.69 -1.80 -9.02
N ARG A 39 -11.87 -2.84 -8.85
CA ARG A 39 -10.68 -3.01 -9.71
C ARG A 39 -11.07 -3.27 -11.16
N GLU A 40 -12.10 -4.06 -11.40
CA GLU A 40 -12.60 -4.31 -12.76
C GLU A 40 -13.05 -3.01 -13.44
N LEU A 41 -13.84 -2.19 -12.73
CA LEU A 41 -14.25 -0.87 -13.22
C LEU A 41 -13.04 0.04 -13.50
N THR A 42 -12.01 -0.04 -12.66
CA THR A 42 -10.78 0.74 -12.85
C THR A 42 -10.00 0.28 -14.08
N ILE A 43 -9.93 -1.04 -14.33
CA ILE A 43 -9.31 -1.63 -15.53
C ILE A 43 -10.01 -1.13 -16.80
N GLN A 44 -11.35 -1.16 -16.82
CA GLN A 44 -12.15 -0.65 -17.93
C GLN A 44 -11.92 0.85 -18.15
N ALA A 45 -12.00 1.63 -17.06
CA ALA A 45 -11.77 3.08 -17.13
C ALA A 45 -10.35 3.43 -17.61
N ALA A 46 -9.34 2.65 -17.23
CA ALA A 46 -7.98 2.82 -17.72
C ALA A 46 -7.90 2.58 -19.24
N GLY A 47 -8.60 1.58 -19.76
CA GLY A 47 -8.70 1.30 -21.20
C GLY A 47 -9.41 2.38 -21.99
N GLU A 48 -10.49 2.94 -21.44
CA GLU A 48 -11.33 3.93 -22.11
C GLU A 48 -10.77 5.36 -22.01
N LYS A 49 -10.25 5.74 -20.82
CA LYS A 49 -9.90 7.13 -20.48
C LYS A 49 -8.39 7.35 -20.33
N GLY A 50 -7.62 6.27 -20.36
CA GLY A 50 -6.17 6.33 -20.24
C GLY A 50 -5.65 6.35 -18.79
N VAL A 51 -4.34 6.13 -18.65
CA VAL A 51 -3.65 6.02 -17.36
C VAL A 51 -3.69 7.33 -16.57
N ARG A 52 -3.58 8.48 -17.25
CA ARG A 52 -3.63 9.80 -16.60
C ARG A 52 -4.94 10.00 -15.83
N PHE A 53 -6.07 9.59 -16.40
CA PHE A 53 -7.35 9.68 -15.70
C PHE A 53 -7.35 8.86 -14.40
N ILE A 54 -6.74 7.68 -14.41
CA ILE A 54 -6.61 6.85 -13.19
C ILE A 54 -5.68 7.54 -12.18
N ALA A 55 -4.56 8.10 -12.64
CA ALA A 55 -3.63 8.84 -11.79
C ALA A 55 -4.32 10.03 -11.09
N GLU A 56 -5.07 10.84 -11.83
CA GLU A 56 -5.82 11.99 -11.30
C GLU A 56 -6.89 11.55 -10.27
N SER A 57 -7.58 10.44 -10.53
CA SER A 57 -8.60 9.91 -9.62
C SER A 57 -8.03 9.35 -8.31
N MET A 58 -6.77 8.90 -8.33
CA MET A 58 -6.10 8.29 -7.17
C MET A 58 -5.33 9.31 -6.34
N ALA A 59 -4.66 10.26 -6.96
CA ALA A 59 -3.67 11.14 -6.33
C ALA A 59 -4.20 11.85 -5.08
N GLY A 60 -5.43 12.38 -5.14
CA GLY A 60 -6.06 13.05 -4.00
C GLY A 60 -6.37 12.16 -2.79
N ARG A 61 -6.25 10.84 -2.93
CA ARG A 61 -6.47 9.86 -1.85
C ARG A 61 -5.17 9.32 -1.27
N LEU A 62 -4.04 9.58 -1.95
CA LEU A 62 -2.73 9.11 -1.52
C LEU A 62 -2.12 9.98 -0.41
N LEU A 63 -2.54 11.23 -0.31
CA LEU A 63 -2.01 12.23 0.60
C LEU A 63 -3.08 12.64 1.63
N SER A 64 -2.63 13.02 2.82
CA SER A 64 -3.47 13.60 3.86
C SER A 64 -4.01 14.99 3.44
N ALA A 65 -5.14 15.39 4.01
CA ALA A 65 -5.70 16.72 3.76
C ALA A 65 -4.72 17.84 4.14
N GLN A 66 -3.93 17.64 5.17
CA GLN A 66 -2.90 18.58 5.59
C GLN A 66 -1.78 18.71 4.55
N THR A 67 -1.25 17.58 4.06
CA THR A 67 -0.22 17.57 3.00
C THR A 67 -0.73 18.23 1.73
N MET A 68 -1.96 17.92 1.32
CA MET A 68 -2.60 18.56 0.15
C MET A 68 -2.69 20.08 0.27
N ARG A 69 -2.93 20.60 1.49
CA ARG A 69 -3.00 22.04 1.76
C ARG A 69 -1.63 22.70 1.81
N LEU A 70 -0.65 22.06 2.47
CA LEU A 70 0.67 22.65 2.73
C LEU A 70 1.65 22.44 1.58
N GLN A 71 1.49 21.35 0.84
CA GLN A 71 2.38 20.93 -0.24
C GLN A 71 1.60 20.48 -1.49
N PRO A 72 0.78 21.39 -2.11
CA PRO A 72 -0.10 21.01 -3.22
C PRO A 72 0.65 20.53 -4.47
N HIS A 73 1.94 20.87 -4.60
CA HIS A 73 2.79 20.40 -5.70
C HIS A 73 2.99 18.89 -5.68
N LEU A 74 3.00 18.24 -4.49
CA LEU A 74 3.15 16.79 -4.38
C LEU A 74 2.03 16.03 -5.09
N ASN A 75 0.81 16.56 -5.05
CA ASN A 75 -0.31 15.94 -5.77
C ASN A 75 -0.06 15.91 -7.29
N GLN A 76 0.44 17.01 -7.83
CA GLN A 76 0.75 17.10 -9.26
C GLN A 76 1.94 16.19 -9.63
N GLU A 77 2.97 16.16 -8.80
CA GLU A 77 4.13 15.27 -9.00
C GLU A 77 3.71 13.78 -9.00
N LEU A 78 2.80 13.38 -8.10
CA LEU A 78 2.26 12.02 -8.07
C LEU A 78 1.45 11.71 -9.33
N ILE A 79 0.61 12.63 -9.80
CA ILE A 79 -0.14 12.46 -11.05
C ILE A 79 0.83 12.24 -12.23
N GLU A 80 1.85 13.09 -12.35
CA GLU A 80 2.84 12.94 -13.42
C GLU A 80 3.60 11.61 -13.30
N LEU A 81 4.08 11.25 -12.10
CA LEU A 81 4.77 9.99 -11.86
C LEU A 81 3.92 8.77 -12.24
N MET A 82 2.66 8.74 -11.80
CA MET A 82 1.74 7.64 -12.10
C MET A 82 1.36 7.59 -13.58
N SER A 83 1.24 8.74 -14.24
CA SER A 83 0.86 8.84 -15.66
C SER A 83 1.91 8.29 -16.64
N HIS A 84 3.16 8.14 -16.20
CA HIS A 84 4.22 7.54 -17.00
C HIS A 84 4.15 6.00 -17.10
N ASN A 85 3.28 5.36 -16.33
CA ASN A 85 3.09 3.92 -16.44
C ASN A 85 2.39 3.54 -17.75
N SER A 86 2.71 2.37 -18.28
CA SER A 86 1.97 1.86 -19.44
C SER A 86 0.58 1.37 -19.04
N LEU A 87 -0.40 1.49 -19.93
CA LEU A 87 -1.74 0.95 -19.73
C LEU A 87 -1.69 -0.54 -19.37
N ARG A 88 -0.86 -1.31 -20.07
CA ARG A 88 -0.69 -2.74 -19.83
C ARG A 88 -0.19 -3.03 -18.40
N ALA A 89 0.75 -2.24 -17.88
CA ALA A 89 1.24 -2.38 -16.52
C ALA A 89 0.13 -2.10 -15.51
N VAL A 90 -0.58 -0.98 -15.65
CA VAL A 90 -1.67 -0.59 -14.74
C VAL A 90 -2.77 -1.67 -14.72
N GLN A 91 -3.20 -2.16 -15.89
CA GLN A 91 -4.21 -3.22 -15.97
C GLN A 91 -3.71 -4.53 -15.37
N GLY A 92 -2.47 -4.93 -15.67
CA GLY A 92 -1.86 -6.15 -15.12
C GLY A 92 -1.71 -6.12 -13.60
N ASP A 93 -1.31 -4.97 -13.03
CA ASP A 93 -1.21 -4.79 -11.59
C ASP A 93 -2.58 -4.86 -10.90
N LEU A 94 -3.61 -4.25 -11.49
CA LEU A 94 -4.98 -4.31 -10.99
C LEU A 94 -5.53 -5.75 -11.04
N ASP A 95 -5.29 -6.48 -12.14
CA ASP A 95 -5.67 -7.88 -12.27
C ASP A 95 -4.94 -8.75 -11.23
N GLY A 96 -3.63 -8.59 -11.08
CA GLY A 96 -2.85 -9.31 -10.08
C GLY A 96 -3.35 -9.06 -8.66
N MET A 97 -3.66 -7.81 -8.33
CA MET A 97 -4.22 -7.46 -7.02
C MET A 97 -5.61 -8.05 -6.81
N LYS A 98 -6.46 -8.06 -7.83
CA LYS A 98 -7.84 -8.63 -7.79
C LYS A 98 -7.86 -10.11 -7.42
N VAL A 99 -6.90 -10.88 -7.91
CA VAL A 99 -6.84 -12.35 -7.74
C VAL A 99 -5.87 -12.79 -6.64
N ARG A 100 -5.20 -11.86 -5.97
CA ARG A 100 -4.24 -12.24 -4.93
C ARG A 100 -4.91 -13.04 -3.81
N PRO A 101 -4.26 -14.10 -3.31
CA PRO A 101 -4.79 -14.87 -2.19
C PRO A 101 -4.73 -14.06 -0.89
N ASP A 102 -5.56 -14.44 0.07
CA ASP A 102 -5.46 -13.96 1.45
C ASP A 102 -4.15 -14.47 2.08
N SER A 103 -3.34 -13.54 2.57
CA SER A 103 -2.10 -13.85 3.28
C SER A 103 -2.26 -13.86 4.80
N SER A 104 -3.41 -13.51 5.34
CA SER A 104 -3.65 -13.45 6.78
C SER A 104 -3.38 -14.78 7.50
N PRO A 105 -3.77 -15.97 6.96
CA PRO A 105 -3.53 -17.23 7.63
C PRO A 105 -2.05 -17.57 7.85
N MET A 106 -1.14 -17.03 7.06
CA MET A 106 0.29 -17.33 7.20
C MET A 106 1.02 -16.41 8.19
N LEU A 107 0.41 -15.29 8.61
CA LEU A 107 1.08 -14.27 9.41
C LEU A 107 1.61 -14.80 10.76
N SER A 108 0.88 -15.70 11.40
CA SER A 108 1.29 -16.31 12.66
C SER A 108 2.52 -17.23 12.54
N SER A 109 2.87 -17.64 11.32
CA SER A 109 4.04 -18.47 11.05
C SER A 109 5.32 -17.67 10.71
N PHE A 110 5.29 -16.34 10.78
CA PHE A 110 6.46 -15.53 10.49
C PHE A 110 7.55 -15.71 11.55
N LEU A 111 8.76 -16.06 11.09
CA LEU A 111 9.94 -16.29 11.93
C LEU A 111 10.98 -15.19 11.81
N VAL A 112 10.68 -14.15 11.03
CA VAL A 112 11.58 -13.02 10.77
C VAL A 112 11.04 -11.74 11.43
N PRO A 113 11.90 -10.80 11.81
CA PRO A 113 11.46 -9.49 12.28
C PRO A 113 10.58 -8.78 11.24
N VAL A 114 9.47 -8.19 11.69
CA VAL A 114 8.57 -7.43 10.83
C VAL A 114 8.32 -6.07 11.43
N LEU A 115 8.57 -5.02 10.64
CA LEU A 115 8.18 -3.65 10.93
C LEU A 115 7.01 -3.26 10.03
N ILE A 116 5.93 -2.78 10.63
CA ILE A 116 4.78 -2.24 9.91
C ILE A 116 4.80 -0.72 10.08
N ILE A 117 4.80 0.03 8.99
CA ILE A 117 4.72 1.50 9.01
C ILE A 117 3.43 1.93 8.31
N HIS A 118 2.63 2.77 8.97
CA HIS A 118 1.32 3.13 8.44
C HIS A 118 0.94 4.58 8.80
N GLY A 119 0.40 5.31 7.84
CA GLY A 119 -0.15 6.64 8.11
C GLY A 119 -1.51 6.56 8.82
N THR A 120 -1.73 7.37 9.86
CA THR A 120 -2.98 7.33 10.63
C THR A 120 -4.21 7.81 9.85
N GLU A 121 -3.99 8.58 8.76
CA GLU A 121 -5.04 9.14 7.91
C GLU A 121 -5.22 8.38 6.58
N ASP A 122 -4.64 7.18 6.46
CA ASP A 122 -4.76 6.36 5.25
C ASP A 122 -6.21 5.88 5.05
N THR A 123 -6.85 6.40 3.99
CA THR A 123 -8.22 6.05 3.60
C THR A 123 -8.27 4.93 2.55
N ILE A 124 -7.13 4.56 1.97
CA ILE A 124 -7.02 3.48 0.98
C ILE A 124 -6.87 2.13 1.68
N VAL A 125 -5.97 2.10 2.67
CA VAL A 125 -5.80 0.97 3.58
C VAL A 125 -5.95 1.52 4.99
N PRO A 126 -7.07 1.26 5.69
CA PRO A 126 -7.27 1.76 7.05
C PRO A 126 -6.21 1.26 8.03
N LEU A 127 -5.86 2.07 9.03
CA LEU A 127 -4.89 1.73 10.08
C LEU A 127 -5.23 0.40 10.79
N SER A 128 -6.52 0.06 10.88
CA SER A 128 -6.98 -1.22 11.44
C SER A 128 -6.37 -2.45 10.75
N GLU A 129 -6.08 -2.38 9.47
CA GLU A 129 -5.41 -3.46 8.72
C GLU A 129 -3.96 -3.66 9.22
N ALA A 130 -3.25 -2.56 9.49
CA ALA A 130 -1.91 -2.61 10.08
C ALA A 130 -1.93 -3.17 11.51
N GLN A 131 -2.91 -2.76 12.32
CA GLN A 131 -3.12 -3.27 13.68
C GLN A 131 -3.46 -4.77 13.67
N GLN A 132 -4.28 -5.20 12.73
CA GLN A 132 -4.59 -6.62 12.54
C GLN A 132 -3.34 -7.42 12.17
N MET A 133 -2.53 -6.95 11.22
CA MET A 133 -1.27 -7.62 10.88
C MET A 133 -0.34 -7.68 12.10
N GLN A 134 -0.22 -6.60 12.87
CA GLN A 134 0.58 -6.58 14.09
C GLN A 134 0.12 -7.63 15.10
N SER A 135 -1.20 -7.76 15.29
CA SER A 135 -1.75 -8.74 16.26
C SER A 135 -1.53 -10.20 15.84
N LEU A 136 -1.40 -10.46 14.55
CA LEU A 136 -1.24 -11.80 13.98
C LEU A 136 0.22 -12.22 13.79
N ILE A 137 1.15 -11.27 13.61
CA ILE A 137 2.56 -11.57 13.37
C ILE A 137 3.31 -11.56 14.72
N PRO A 138 3.94 -12.66 15.12
CA PRO A 138 4.76 -12.68 16.33
C PRO A 138 5.87 -11.62 16.27
N GLN A 139 5.99 -10.84 17.33
CA GLN A 139 7.02 -9.81 17.48
C GLN A 139 7.00 -8.67 16.41
N ALA A 140 5.91 -8.51 15.65
CA ALA A 140 5.78 -7.37 14.75
C ALA A 140 5.74 -6.05 15.52
N GLN A 141 6.48 -5.08 15.03
CA GLN A 141 6.42 -3.71 15.51
C GLN A 141 5.54 -2.88 14.57
N LEU A 142 4.67 -2.04 15.13
CA LEU A 142 3.86 -1.09 14.37
C LEU A 142 4.30 0.33 14.70
N CYS A 143 4.67 1.06 13.65
CA CYS A 143 4.91 2.49 13.70
C CYS A 143 3.77 3.22 12.97
N ALA A 144 2.80 3.73 13.72
CA ALA A 144 1.73 4.57 13.19
C ALA A 144 2.22 6.03 13.11
N ILE A 145 2.20 6.61 11.91
CA ILE A 145 2.70 7.96 11.66
C ILE A 145 1.52 8.94 11.61
N PRO A 146 1.42 9.87 12.56
CA PRO A 146 0.38 10.89 12.56
C PRO A 146 0.49 11.83 11.35
N GLU A 147 -0.63 12.44 10.96
CA GLU A 147 -0.69 13.44 9.88
C GLU A 147 -0.16 12.93 8.53
N ALA A 148 -0.17 11.61 8.32
CA ALA A 148 0.17 10.96 7.06
C ALA A 148 -0.94 10.03 6.61
N ALA A 149 -1.18 9.98 5.31
CA ALA A 149 -2.10 9.07 4.67
C ALA A 149 -1.33 7.86 4.07
N HIS A 150 -1.56 7.56 2.80
CA HIS A 150 -1.04 6.35 2.15
C HIS A 150 0.46 6.38 1.84
N LEU A 151 1.07 7.57 1.79
CA LEU A 151 2.49 7.76 1.47
C LEU A 151 3.27 8.39 2.65
N PRO A 152 3.32 7.73 3.82
CA PRO A 152 3.96 8.30 5.00
C PRO A 152 5.46 8.62 4.81
N ASN A 153 6.13 7.93 3.89
CA ASN A 153 7.52 8.21 3.51
C ASN A 153 7.69 9.56 2.78
N VAL A 154 6.67 10.02 2.09
CA VAL A 154 6.65 11.32 1.39
C VAL A 154 6.14 12.42 2.32
N GLU A 155 5.06 12.14 3.04
CA GLU A 155 4.35 13.13 3.85
C GLU A 155 5.09 13.48 5.15
N GLN A 156 5.65 12.47 5.83
CA GLN A 156 6.31 12.59 7.12
C GLN A 156 7.68 11.90 7.10
N THR A 157 8.55 12.33 6.18
CA THR A 157 9.82 11.68 5.86
C THR A 157 10.73 11.48 7.09
N GLN A 158 10.78 12.46 8.01
CA GLN A 158 11.62 12.37 9.20
C GLN A 158 11.11 11.28 10.15
N SER A 159 9.80 11.25 10.43
CA SER A 159 9.16 10.24 11.27
C SER A 159 9.27 8.85 10.64
N PHE A 160 9.07 8.75 9.34
CA PHE A 160 9.24 7.50 8.59
C PHE A 160 10.67 6.95 8.71
N ASN A 161 11.67 7.80 8.50
CA ASN A 161 13.07 7.41 8.62
C ASN A 161 13.47 7.07 10.06
N HIS A 162 12.84 7.70 11.06
CA HIS A 162 13.04 7.32 12.46
C HIS A 162 12.53 5.91 12.73
N CYS A 163 11.32 5.56 12.27
CA CYS A 163 10.78 4.21 12.40
C CYS A 163 11.66 3.14 11.74
N LEU A 164 12.30 3.45 10.60
CA LEU A 164 13.19 2.51 9.91
C LEU A 164 14.51 2.23 10.66
N ARG A 165 14.92 3.12 11.56
CA ARG A 165 16.19 3.02 12.29
C ARG A 165 16.05 2.45 13.70
N ALA A 166 14.81 2.42 14.21
CA ALA A 166 14.50 1.88 15.54
C ALA A 166 14.47 0.34 15.52
#